data_e187c3965c25231cd8bb75772b75a1df
#
_entry.id   e187c3965c25231cd8bb75772b75a1df
#
_cell.length_a   1.000
_cell.length_b   1.000
_cell.length_c   1.000
_cell.angle_alpha   90.00
_cell.angle_beta   90.00
_cell.angle_gamma   90.00
#
_symmetry.space_group_name_H-M   'P 1'
#
loop_
_entity.id
_entity.type
_entity.pdbx_description
1 polymer ?
#
loop_
_entity_poly.entity_id
_entity_poly.type
_entity_poly.pdbx_seq_one_letter_code
_entity_poly.pdbx_strand_id
1 'polypeptide(L)'
;CRYQQYFAVKAMLERIKQDKKGGVVWHTQGSGKSITMVYITKKIMEDKEIQNPQVVIATDRVDLDKQIHKTFNRIGVEAARATTGNNLTELIKNEKIRVITTVVNKFETVVKSGVTVDAPNTFILVDEGHRTQYGEINRRMQEVFKGAIYISFTGTPIMKKDKNIFDKFGGLIHKYSLDDALKDKAIVCLLY
;
A
#
# COMPACT_ATOMS: atom_id res chain seq x y z
N CYS A 1 0.39 13.85 12.41
CA CYS A 1 0.41 12.39 12.48
C CYS A 1 -0.18 11.96 13.82
N ARG A 2 -1.16 11.05 13.81
CA ARG A 2 -1.68 10.43 15.03
C ARG A 2 -0.71 9.34 15.48
N TYR A 3 -0.70 8.97 16.78
CA TYR A 3 0.26 8.03 17.34
C TYR A 3 0.23 6.65 16.64
N GLN A 4 -0.96 6.11 16.33
CA GLN A 4 -1.08 4.83 15.65
C GLN A 4 -0.49 4.85 14.24
N GLN A 5 -0.53 5.99 13.54
CA GLN A 5 0.11 6.16 12.24
C GLN A 5 1.62 6.18 12.38
N TYR A 6 2.13 6.86 13.41
CA TYR A 6 3.56 6.91 13.70
C TYR A 6 4.13 5.51 13.97
N PHE A 7 3.50 4.76 14.87
CA PHE A 7 3.96 3.40 15.19
C PHE A 7 3.83 2.43 14.02
N ALA A 8 2.77 2.55 13.20
CA ALA A 8 2.64 1.75 11.99
C ALA A 8 3.77 2.05 10.99
N VAL A 9 4.08 3.33 10.76
CA VAL A 9 5.18 3.73 9.86
C VAL A 9 6.53 3.23 10.40
N LYS A 10 6.78 3.35 11.70
CA LYS A 10 7.99 2.85 12.34
C LYS A 10 8.13 1.34 12.16
N ALA A 11 7.09 0.57 12.48
CA ALA A 11 7.09 -0.88 12.34
C ALA A 11 7.28 -1.34 10.88
N MET A 12 6.67 -0.63 9.91
CA MET A 12 6.87 -0.91 8.50
C MET A 12 8.32 -0.69 8.06
N LEU A 13 8.95 0.42 8.46
CA LEU A 13 10.34 0.69 8.13
C LEU A 13 11.30 -0.32 8.75
N GLU A 14 11.10 -0.67 10.01
CA GLU A 14 11.89 -1.70 10.69
C GLU A 14 11.80 -3.03 9.93
N ARG A 15 10.58 -3.43 9.55
CA ARG A 15 10.33 -4.66 8.80
C ARG A 15 11.01 -4.66 7.41
N ILE A 16 10.92 -3.55 6.69
CA ILE A 16 11.57 -3.36 5.39
C ILE A 16 13.09 -3.51 5.52
N LYS A 17 13.69 -2.87 6.52
CA LYS A 17 15.15 -2.85 6.71
C LYS A 17 15.71 -4.18 7.20
N GLN A 18 15.06 -4.81 8.16
CA GLN A 18 15.56 -6.04 8.78
C GLN A 18 15.30 -7.26 7.92
N ASP A 19 14.07 -7.42 7.44
CA ASP A 19 13.61 -8.65 6.81
C ASP A 19 13.55 -8.54 5.28
N LYS A 20 13.60 -7.33 4.70
CA LYS A 20 13.27 -7.06 3.29
C LYS A 20 11.93 -7.66 2.87
N LYS A 21 10.98 -7.65 3.79
CA LYS A 21 9.65 -8.22 3.63
C LYS A 21 8.57 -7.18 3.86
N GLY A 22 7.45 -7.38 3.21
CA GLY A 22 6.22 -6.65 3.46
C GLY A 22 5.41 -7.20 4.61
N GLY A 23 4.11 -6.97 4.54
CA GLY A 23 3.16 -7.48 5.52
C GLY A 23 1.83 -6.74 5.49
N VAL A 24 1.06 -6.89 6.54
CA VAL A 24 -0.28 -6.32 6.67
C VAL A 24 -0.34 -5.31 7.79
N VAL A 25 -0.87 -4.14 7.49
CA VAL A 25 -1.26 -3.11 8.46
C VAL A 25 -2.77 -3.18 8.61
N TRP A 26 -3.20 -3.68 9.76
CA TRP A 26 -4.62 -3.76 10.08
C TRP A 26 -5.03 -2.55 10.92
N HIS A 27 -5.64 -1.58 10.28
CA HIS A 27 -6.18 -0.39 10.90
C HIS A 27 -7.66 -0.25 10.59
N THR A 28 -8.50 -0.05 11.60
CA THR A 28 -9.95 0.12 11.42
C THR A 28 -10.30 1.25 10.46
N GLN A 29 -11.49 1.21 9.90
CA GLN A 29 -11.99 2.28 9.04
C GLN A 29 -12.00 3.62 9.80
N GLY A 30 -11.66 4.74 9.14
CA GLY A 30 -11.56 6.05 9.78
C GLY A 30 -10.25 6.33 10.53
N SER A 31 -9.36 5.34 10.70
CA SER A 31 -8.06 5.50 11.40
C SER A 31 -7.02 6.32 10.62
N GLY A 32 -7.27 6.63 9.34
CA GLY A 32 -6.39 7.41 8.49
C GLY A 32 -5.37 6.57 7.69
N LYS A 33 -5.73 5.36 7.26
CA LYS A 33 -4.88 4.46 6.44
C LYS A 33 -4.22 5.17 5.25
N SER A 34 -5.00 5.97 4.49
CA SER A 34 -4.48 6.70 3.31
C SER A 34 -3.36 7.69 3.69
N ILE A 35 -3.49 8.35 4.82
CA ILE A 35 -2.45 9.25 5.34
C ILE A 35 -1.23 8.43 5.79
N THR A 36 -1.44 7.26 6.38
CA THR A 36 -0.35 6.35 6.75
C THR A 36 0.43 5.89 5.53
N MET A 37 -0.24 5.58 4.41
CA MET A 37 0.40 5.26 3.12
C MET A 37 1.27 6.41 2.62
N VAL A 38 0.80 7.64 2.71
CA VAL A 38 1.56 8.83 2.32
C VAL A 38 2.80 9.00 3.21
N TYR A 39 2.66 8.82 4.52
CA TYR A 39 3.79 8.93 5.45
C TYR A 39 4.86 7.85 5.23
N ILE A 40 4.47 6.59 5.05
CA ILE A 40 5.45 5.53 4.77
C ILE A 40 6.15 5.74 3.44
N THR A 41 5.42 6.16 2.40
CA THR A 41 6.00 6.52 1.11
C THR A 41 7.07 7.61 1.27
N LYS A 42 6.74 8.71 1.96
CA LYS A 42 7.69 9.78 2.23
C LYS A 42 8.93 9.25 2.96
N LYS A 43 8.74 8.41 3.97
CA LYS A 43 9.86 7.85 4.74
C LYS A 43 10.74 6.90 3.93
N ILE A 44 10.17 6.08 3.06
CA ILE A 44 10.90 5.24 2.12
C ILE A 44 11.73 6.12 1.16
N MET A 45 11.15 7.21 0.66
CA MET A 45 11.83 8.12 -0.28
C MET A 45 12.97 8.93 0.37
N GLU A 46 12.86 9.23 1.68
CA GLU A 46 13.86 9.95 2.46
C GLU A 46 14.97 9.04 3.01
N ASP A 47 14.78 7.73 3.01
CA ASP A 47 15.72 6.77 3.61
C ASP A 47 16.94 6.56 2.73
N LYS A 48 18.12 6.90 3.25
CA LYS A 48 19.39 6.81 2.52
C LYS A 48 19.90 5.39 2.29
N GLU A 49 19.38 4.41 3.06
CA GLU A 49 19.76 3.01 2.92
C GLU A 49 18.98 2.33 1.77
N ILE A 50 17.86 2.92 1.36
CA ILE A 50 17.04 2.41 0.25
C ILE A 50 17.42 3.14 -1.03
N GLN A 51 18.18 2.46 -1.88
CA GLN A 51 18.65 3.05 -3.14
C GLN A 51 17.51 3.08 -4.16
N ASN A 52 17.33 4.26 -4.78
CA ASN A 52 16.35 4.48 -5.86
C ASN A 52 14.98 3.82 -5.64
N PRO A 53 14.30 4.05 -4.49
CA PRO A 53 13.00 3.43 -4.24
C PRO A 53 11.96 3.92 -5.25
N GLN A 54 11.11 3.00 -5.69
CA GLN A 54 9.87 3.30 -6.41
C GLN A 54 8.70 2.82 -5.56
N VAL A 55 7.67 3.64 -5.37
CA VAL A 55 6.50 3.30 -4.58
C VAL A 55 5.26 3.34 -5.47
N VAL A 56 4.55 2.22 -5.54
CA VAL A 56 3.28 2.10 -6.27
C VAL A 56 2.14 1.95 -5.26
N ILE A 57 1.18 2.86 -5.29
CA ILE A 57 0.01 2.83 -4.42
C ILE A 57 -1.20 2.38 -5.24
N ALA A 58 -1.69 1.20 -4.93
CA ALA A 58 -2.82 0.57 -5.59
C ALA A 58 -4.07 0.63 -4.70
N THR A 59 -5.11 1.33 -5.15
CA THR A 59 -6.38 1.44 -4.44
C THR A 59 -7.49 0.71 -5.20
N ASP A 60 -8.58 0.35 -4.51
CA ASP A 60 -9.75 -0.24 -5.15
C ASP A 60 -10.71 0.81 -5.74
N ARG A 61 -10.57 2.08 -5.31
CA ARG A 61 -11.51 3.16 -5.62
C ARG A 61 -10.83 4.35 -6.29
N VAL A 62 -11.42 4.80 -7.39
CA VAL A 62 -10.93 5.96 -8.16
C VAL A 62 -10.87 7.24 -7.32
N ASP A 63 -11.86 7.46 -6.43
CA ASP A 63 -11.90 8.67 -5.60
C ASP A 63 -10.79 8.67 -4.55
N LEU A 64 -10.47 7.51 -3.99
CA LEU A 64 -9.37 7.35 -3.05
C LEU A 64 -8.02 7.56 -3.75
N ASP A 65 -7.84 7.02 -4.94
CA ASP A 65 -6.66 7.25 -5.79
C ASP A 65 -6.45 8.76 -6.04
N LYS A 66 -7.51 9.48 -6.43
CA LYS A 66 -7.47 10.94 -6.59
C LYS A 66 -7.12 11.68 -5.29
N GLN A 67 -7.68 11.24 -4.16
CA GLN A 67 -7.43 11.85 -2.85
C GLN A 67 -5.97 11.65 -2.43
N ILE A 68 -5.44 10.45 -2.57
CA ILE A 68 -4.05 10.13 -2.24
C ILE A 68 -3.10 10.95 -3.12
N HIS A 69 -3.34 10.99 -4.43
CA HIS A 69 -2.55 11.79 -5.37
C HIS A 69 -2.53 13.29 -4.98
N LYS A 70 -3.70 13.87 -4.66
CA LYS A 70 -3.78 15.26 -4.18
C LYS A 70 -3.02 15.47 -2.87
N THR A 71 -3.01 14.48 -1.99
CA THR A 71 -2.30 14.55 -0.70
C THR A 71 -0.79 14.58 -0.92
N PHE A 72 -0.26 13.79 -1.85
CA PHE A 72 1.16 13.86 -2.22
C PHE A 72 1.56 15.23 -2.73
N ASN A 73 0.79 15.79 -3.65
CA ASN A 73 1.06 17.14 -4.18
C ASN A 73 1.09 18.21 -3.08
N ARG A 74 0.18 18.11 -2.08
CA ARG A 74 0.15 19.06 -0.95
C ARG A 74 1.38 18.99 -0.03
N ILE A 75 2.03 17.83 0.06
CA ILE A 75 3.24 17.65 0.89
C ILE A 75 4.52 17.78 0.09
N GLY A 76 4.44 18.22 -1.18
CA GLY A 76 5.59 18.43 -2.05
C GLY A 76 6.26 17.15 -2.56
N VAL A 77 5.57 16.02 -2.53
CA VAL A 77 6.04 14.77 -3.15
C VAL A 77 5.41 14.63 -4.53
N GLU A 78 6.24 14.63 -5.56
CA GLU A 78 5.78 14.42 -6.92
C GLU A 78 5.31 12.98 -7.09
N ALA A 79 4.04 12.81 -7.47
CA ALA A 79 3.43 11.51 -7.72
C ALA A 79 2.77 11.50 -9.11
N ALA A 80 3.09 10.51 -9.92
CA ALA A 80 2.41 10.29 -11.19
C ALA A 80 1.14 9.47 -10.96
N ARG A 81 0.05 9.87 -11.60
CA ARG A 81 -1.22 9.14 -11.54
C ARG A 81 -1.45 8.39 -12.82
N ALA A 82 -1.50 7.06 -12.76
CA ALA A 82 -1.84 6.24 -13.91
C ALA A 82 -3.32 6.45 -14.31
N THR A 83 -3.56 6.87 -15.55
CA THR A 83 -4.91 7.10 -16.08
C THR A 83 -5.50 5.86 -16.73
N THR A 84 -4.66 5.06 -17.41
CA THR A 84 -5.02 3.81 -18.09
C THR A 84 -4.03 2.70 -17.72
N GLY A 85 -4.32 1.45 -18.11
CA GLY A 85 -3.39 0.34 -17.93
C GLY A 85 -2.11 0.48 -18.76
N ASN A 86 -2.21 0.98 -20.00
CA ASN A 86 -1.04 1.26 -20.84
C ASN A 86 -0.16 2.36 -20.21
N ASN A 87 -0.79 3.44 -19.75
CA ASN A 87 -0.08 4.50 -19.05
C ASN A 87 0.58 3.98 -17.77
N LEU A 88 -0.06 3.09 -17.01
CA LEU A 88 0.57 2.44 -15.86
C LEU A 88 1.84 1.67 -16.28
N THR A 89 1.80 0.95 -17.39
CA THR A 89 2.97 0.24 -17.92
C THR A 89 4.13 1.18 -18.25
N GLU A 90 3.83 2.33 -18.87
CA GLU A 90 4.83 3.36 -19.18
C GLU A 90 5.45 3.96 -17.91
N LEU A 91 4.61 4.29 -16.92
CA LEU A 91 5.05 4.84 -15.64
C LEU A 91 5.95 3.87 -14.87
N ILE A 92 5.59 2.57 -14.85
CA ILE A 92 6.37 1.54 -14.18
C ILE A 92 7.78 1.40 -14.79
N LYS A 93 7.87 1.46 -16.11
CA LYS A 93 9.15 1.36 -16.84
C LYS A 93 10.03 2.61 -16.70
N ASN A 94 9.46 3.73 -16.31
CA ASN A 94 10.18 4.97 -16.18
C ASN A 94 10.81 5.12 -14.79
N GLU A 95 12.08 4.78 -14.67
CA GLU A 95 12.85 4.84 -13.42
C GLU A 95 12.94 6.23 -12.79
N LYS A 96 12.66 7.31 -13.55
CA LYS A 96 12.62 8.67 -13.01
C LYS A 96 11.37 8.92 -12.17
N ILE A 97 10.31 8.13 -12.37
CA ILE A 97 9.06 8.26 -11.63
C ILE A 97 9.13 7.42 -10.37
N ARG A 98 9.20 8.10 -9.24
CA ARG A 98 9.45 7.49 -7.94
C ARG A 98 8.17 7.10 -7.20
N VAL A 99 7.06 7.80 -7.43
CA VAL A 99 5.77 7.53 -6.80
C VAL A 99 4.69 7.44 -7.87
N ILE A 100 3.96 6.34 -7.88
CA ILE A 100 2.85 6.08 -8.82
C ILE A 100 1.59 5.80 -8.01
N THR A 101 0.48 6.46 -8.33
CA THR A 101 -0.83 6.13 -7.81
C THR A 101 -1.71 5.51 -8.89
N THR A 102 -2.47 4.49 -8.55
CA THR A 102 -3.28 3.75 -9.52
C THR A 102 -4.46 3.03 -8.87
N VAL A 103 -5.39 2.62 -9.70
CA VAL A 103 -6.48 1.71 -9.30
C VAL A 103 -6.11 0.28 -9.70
N VAL A 104 -6.38 -0.68 -8.81
CA VAL A 104 -5.96 -2.08 -8.93
C VAL A 104 -6.34 -2.75 -10.24
N ASN A 105 -7.53 -2.46 -10.77
CA ASN A 105 -8.01 -3.06 -12.03
C ASN A 105 -7.13 -2.75 -13.25
N LYS A 106 -6.30 -1.68 -13.19
CA LYS A 106 -5.38 -1.35 -14.29
C LYS A 106 -4.21 -2.33 -14.41
N PHE A 107 -3.89 -3.07 -13.34
CA PHE A 107 -2.87 -4.11 -13.39
C PHE A 107 -3.22 -5.28 -14.32
N GLU A 108 -4.49 -5.53 -14.59
CA GLU A 108 -4.88 -6.55 -15.57
C GLU A 108 -4.31 -6.28 -16.96
N THR A 109 -4.27 -5.02 -17.37
CA THR A 109 -3.66 -4.63 -18.65
C THR A 109 -2.15 -4.81 -18.63
N VAL A 110 -1.49 -4.47 -17.51
CA VAL A 110 -0.05 -4.68 -17.34
C VAL A 110 0.33 -6.16 -17.44
N VAL A 111 -0.45 -7.01 -16.77
CA VAL A 111 -0.26 -8.47 -16.84
C VAL A 111 -0.44 -9.00 -18.27
N LYS A 112 -1.51 -8.57 -18.95
CA LYS A 112 -1.77 -8.96 -20.35
C LYS A 112 -0.68 -8.51 -21.32
N SER A 113 0.01 -7.42 -21.03
CA SER A 113 1.13 -6.95 -21.85
C SER A 113 2.42 -7.76 -21.68
N GLY A 114 2.45 -8.74 -20.77
CA GLY A 114 3.62 -9.58 -20.50
C GLY A 114 4.83 -8.82 -19.90
N VAL A 115 4.61 -7.60 -19.41
CA VAL A 115 5.67 -6.81 -18.80
C VAL A 115 6.04 -7.42 -17.46
N THR A 116 7.32 -7.69 -17.27
CA THR A 116 7.92 -8.04 -15.98
C THR A 116 9.01 -7.05 -15.66
N VAL A 117 9.09 -6.64 -14.40
CA VAL A 117 10.09 -5.70 -13.90
C VAL A 117 10.80 -6.38 -12.73
N ASP A 118 12.11 -6.48 -12.80
CA ASP A 118 12.92 -6.85 -11.63
C ASP A 118 13.00 -5.63 -10.72
N ALA A 119 12.38 -5.71 -9.56
CA ALA A 119 12.01 -4.53 -8.78
C ALA A 119 12.35 -4.68 -7.28
N PRO A 120 13.61 -4.98 -6.91
CA PRO A 120 13.99 -5.25 -5.52
C PRO A 120 13.82 -4.04 -4.59
N ASN A 121 13.79 -2.82 -5.14
CA ASN A 121 13.57 -1.58 -4.40
C ASN A 121 12.20 -0.95 -4.69
N THR A 122 11.25 -1.75 -5.19
CA THR A 122 9.87 -1.30 -5.42
C THR A 122 8.98 -1.73 -4.27
N PHE A 123 8.20 -0.78 -3.77
CA PHE A 123 7.26 -0.97 -2.67
C PHE A 123 5.84 -0.82 -3.21
N ILE A 124 5.02 -1.84 -3.02
CA ILE A 124 3.65 -1.84 -3.50
C ILE A 124 2.72 -1.77 -2.29
N LEU A 125 2.08 -0.62 -2.12
CA LEU A 125 1.12 -0.36 -1.06
C LEU A 125 -0.29 -0.63 -1.60
N VAL A 126 -1.00 -1.58 -1.00
CA VAL A 126 -2.31 -2.02 -1.47
C VAL A 126 -3.37 -1.66 -0.44
N ASP A 127 -4.37 -0.87 -0.82
CA ASP A 127 -5.51 -0.58 0.03
C ASP A 127 -6.56 -1.68 -0.09
N GLU A 128 -7.15 -2.07 1.05
CA GLU A 128 -8.20 -3.09 1.16
C GLU A 128 -7.81 -4.45 0.52
N GLY A 129 -6.55 -4.85 0.66
CA GLY A 129 -5.98 -6.06 0.06
C GLY A 129 -6.62 -7.41 0.48
N HIS A 130 -7.66 -7.39 1.31
CA HIS A 130 -8.37 -8.58 1.78
C HIS A 130 -9.54 -9.02 0.88
N ARG A 131 -9.98 -8.20 -0.07
CA ARG A 131 -11.10 -8.54 -0.95
C ARG A 131 -10.77 -9.72 -1.85
N THR A 132 -11.73 -10.62 -2.06
CA THR A 132 -11.55 -11.90 -2.78
C THR A 132 -10.98 -11.78 -4.19
N GLN A 133 -11.29 -10.70 -4.90
CA GLN A 133 -10.68 -10.38 -6.19
C GLN A 133 -9.19 -10.04 -6.11
N TYR A 134 -8.70 -9.59 -4.94
CA TYR A 134 -7.30 -9.24 -4.72
C TYR A 134 -6.35 -10.44 -4.69
N GLY A 135 -6.82 -11.63 -4.34
CA GLY A 135 -5.96 -12.82 -4.30
C GLY A 135 -5.35 -13.15 -5.66
N GLU A 136 -6.15 -13.04 -6.72
CA GLU A 136 -5.69 -13.28 -8.09
C GLU A 136 -4.91 -12.07 -8.64
N ILE A 137 -5.41 -10.85 -8.41
CA ILE A 137 -4.75 -9.62 -8.84
C ILE A 137 -3.39 -9.47 -8.13
N ASN A 138 -3.33 -9.78 -6.84
CA ASN A 138 -2.07 -9.73 -6.10
C ASN A 138 -1.04 -10.73 -6.64
N ARG A 139 -1.46 -11.95 -6.96
CA ARG A 139 -0.58 -12.92 -7.63
C ARG A 139 -0.06 -12.38 -8.96
N ARG A 140 -0.93 -11.78 -9.76
CA ARG A 140 -0.56 -11.16 -11.03
C ARG A 140 0.36 -9.97 -10.85
N MET A 141 0.15 -9.13 -9.83
CA MET A 141 1.06 -8.05 -9.50
C MET A 141 2.46 -8.57 -9.11
N GLN A 142 2.54 -9.68 -8.38
CA GLN A 142 3.81 -10.33 -8.05
C GLN A 142 4.52 -10.91 -9.28
N GLU A 143 3.78 -11.33 -10.28
CA GLU A 143 4.33 -11.76 -11.58
C GLU A 143 4.94 -10.59 -12.36
N VAL A 144 4.33 -9.39 -12.26
CA VAL A 144 4.83 -8.17 -12.91
C VAL A 144 6.06 -7.62 -12.18
N PHE A 145 5.98 -7.46 -10.85
CA PHE A 145 7.04 -6.87 -10.04
C PHE A 145 7.79 -7.95 -9.25
N LYS A 146 8.77 -8.57 -9.86
CA LYS A 146 9.59 -9.58 -9.20
C LYS A 146 10.50 -8.93 -8.16
N GLY A 147 10.52 -9.49 -6.95
CA GLY A 147 11.32 -8.96 -5.85
C GLY A 147 10.77 -7.74 -5.13
N ALA A 148 9.62 -7.20 -5.54
CA ALA A 148 9.00 -6.06 -4.87
C ALA A 148 8.48 -6.42 -3.46
N ILE A 149 8.45 -5.42 -2.58
CA ILE A 149 7.93 -5.52 -1.22
C ILE A 149 6.47 -5.07 -1.19
N TYR A 150 5.58 -5.96 -0.76
CA TYR A 150 4.13 -5.73 -0.73
C TYR A 150 3.65 -5.41 0.69
N ILE A 151 2.96 -4.29 0.86
CA ILE A 151 2.34 -3.91 2.13
C ILE A 151 0.84 -3.70 1.91
N SER A 152 0.05 -4.52 2.57
CA SER A 152 -1.42 -4.44 2.50
C SER A 152 -1.97 -3.62 3.67
N PHE A 153 -2.90 -2.73 3.37
CA PHE A 153 -3.68 -2.00 4.36
C PHE A 153 -5.11 -2.53 4.36
N THR A 154 -5.65 -2.84 5.53
CA THR A 154 -7.02 -3.35 5.64
C THR A 154 -7.72 -2.78 6.87
N GLY A 155 -9.03 -2.54 6.76
CA GLY A 155 -9.89 -2.12 7.87
C GLY A 155 -10.69 -3.26 8.48
N THR A 156 -10.78 -4.39 7.81
CA THR A 156 -11.57 -5.54 8.27
C THR A 156 -10.78 -6.44 9.21
N PRO A 157 -11.43 -6.91 10.29
CA PRO A 157 -10.83 -7.92 11.16
C PRO A 157 -10.58 -9.20 10.35
N ILE A 158 -9.44 -9.80 10.61
CA ILE A 158 -9.05 -11.02 9.94
C ILE A 158 -9.82 -12.18 10.52
N MET A 159 -10.68 -12.77 9.71
CA MET A 159 -11.34 -14.02 10.01
C MET A 159 -10.39 -15.19 9.79
N LYS A 160 -10.65 -16.36 10.44
CA LYS A 160 -9.82 -17.56 10.31
C LYS A 160 -9.58 -18.01 8.85
N LYS A 161 -10.44 -17.64 7.92
CA LYS A 161 -10.32 -17.91 6.47
C LYS A 161 -9.26 -17.04 5.77
N ASP A 162 -8.89 -15.89 6.37
CA ASP A 162 -7.99 -14.92 5.74
C ASP A 162 -6.52 -15.11 6.18
N LYS A 163 -6.22 -16.11 7.03
CA LYS A 163 -4.84 -16.41 7.44
C LYS A 163 -3.90 -16.59 6.24
N ASN A 164 -4.39 -17.20 5.16
CA ASN A 164 -3.62 -17.38 3.93
C ASN A 164 -3.23 -16.06 3.25
N ILE A 165 -3.96 -14.97 3.46
CA ILE A 165 -3.64 -13.65 2.90
C ILE A 165 -2.49 -13.02 3.69
N PHE A 166 -2.49 -13.18 5.02
CA PHE A 166 -1.41 -12.69 5.88
C PHE A 166 -0.08 -13.33 5.56
N ASP A 167 -0.08 -14.65 5.42
CA ASP A 167 1.13 -15.40 5.11
C ASP A 167 1.70 -14.99 3.75
N LYS A 168 0.83 -14.70 2.77
CA LYS A 168 1.23 -14.23 1.43
C LYS A 168 1.89 -12.84 1.44
N PHE A 169 1.47 -11.95 2.35
CA PHE A 169 2.07 -10.62 2.49
C PHE A 169 3.25 -10.59 3.46
N GLY A 170 3.51 -11.65 4.22
CA GLY A 170 4.61 -11.71 5.18
C GLY A 170 4.22 -11.47 6.64
N GLY A 171 2.94 -11.57 6.98
CA GLY A 171 2.42 -11.47 8.35
C GLY A 171 1.95 -10.09 8.77
N LEU A 172 1.50 -9.98 10.02
CA LEU A 172 1.02 -8.72 10.59
C LEU A 172 2.19 -7.81 10.98
N ILE A 173 2.16 -6.56 10.52
CA ILE A 173 3.13 -5.53 10.90
C ILE A 173 2.61 -4.71 12.08
N HIS A 174 1.40 -4.20 11.97
CA HIS A 174 0.81 -3.33 12.98
C HIS A 174 -0.71 -3.48 13.03
N LYS A 175 -1.28 -3.40 14.24
CA LYS A 175 -2.72 -3.49 14.48
C LYS A 175 -3.21 -2.24 15.20
N TYR A 176 -4.33 -1.70 14.73
CA TYR A 176 -5.14 -0.69 15.40
C TYR A 176 -6.61 -1.06 15.20
N SER A 177 -7.17 -1.73 16.19
CA SER A 177 -8.51 -2.32 16.12
C SER A 177 -9.61 -1.30 16.30
N LEU A 178 -10.86 -1.74 16.12
CA LEU A 178 -12.05 -0.96 16.43
C LEU A 178 -12.09 -0.56 17.91
N ASP A 179 -11.74 -1.50 18.80
CA ASP A 179 -11.71 -1.26 20.25
C ASP A 179 -10.67 -0.20 20.63
N ASP A 180 -9.49 -0.23 19.98
CA ASP A 180 -8.45 0.79 20.19
C ASP A 180 -8.95 2.16 19.74
N ALA A 181 -9.60 2.23 18.57
CA ALA A 181 -10.13 3.47 18.02
C ALA A 181 -11.29 4.06 18.83
N LEU A 182 -12.11 3.21 19.46
CA LEU A 182 -13.17 3.64 20.38
C LEU A 182 -12.58 4.18 21.69
N LYS A 183 -11.60 3.49 22.29
CA LYS A 183 -10.88 3.94 23.49
C LYS A 183 -10.23 5.30 23.28
N ASP A 184 -9.65 5.50 22.11
CA ASP A 184 -8.99 6.75 21.72
C ASP A 184 -9.97 7.85 21.27
N LYS A 185 -11.27 7.58 21.25
CA LYS A 185 -12.30 8.48 20.70
C LYS A 185 -11.99 8.93 19.26
N ALA A 186 -11.26 8.12 18.53
CA ALA A 186 -10.93 8.37 17.12
C ALA A 186 -12.13 8.11 16.18
N ILE A 187 -13.07 7.29 16.65
CA ILE A 187 -14.37 6.99 16.02
C ILE A 187 -15.46 7.05 17.08
N VAL A 188 -16.69 7.28 16.64
CA VAL A 188 -17.87 7.33 17.51
C VAL A 188 -18.61 5.99 17.41
N CYS A 189 -19.01 5.42 18.54
CA CYS A 189 -19.90 4.28 18.56
C CYS A 189 -21.29 4.71 18.06
N LEU A 190 -21.78 4.14 16.97
CA LEU A 190 -23.16 4.31 16.54
C LEU A 190 -23.99 3.30 17.33
N LEU A 191 -24.79 3.79 18.25
CA LEU A 191 -25.85 3.03 18.91
C LEU A 191 -27.08 3.06 17.99
N TYR A 192 -27.50 1.91 17.51
CA TYR A 192 -28.77 1.70 16.82
C TYR A 192 -29.81 1.19 17.80
#